data_422436619d9c32cd943875605b557236
#
_entry.id   422436619d9c32cd943875605b557236
#
_cell.length_a   1.000
_cell.length_b   1.000
_cell.length_c   1.000
_cell.angle_alpha   90.00
_cell.angle_beta   90.00
_cell.angle_gamma   90.00
#
_symmetry.space_group_name_H-M   'P 1'
#
loop_
_entity.id
_entity.type
_entity.pdbx_description
1 polymer ?
#
loop_
_entity_poly.entity_id
_entity_poly.type
_entity_poly.pdbx_seq_one_letter_code
_entity_poly.pdbx_strand_id
1 'polypeptide(L)'
;MKKLLFLFLILFFFFSCGRGKAPISESSRIIPDSFAIGLNLYNKGRVVYHHSNNMDSMLFYMQLAEGFFIRDGHKAQVNRYIASVYSARGESDEAIRYFLRASRTAEEWQYSFICQGIADAYTAAGRFREGVSGLDSIRKNMDNRQMVPYYHLAKGNLWAGINEYDSASTYYRIASMSLNRWVAAEASRRLKLLYSSLGKDSCSFYSALAANEHLVNEL
;
A
#
# COMPACT_ATOMS: atom_id res chain seq x y z
N MET A 1 -53.34 -8.70 58.43
CA MET A 1 -52.34 -7.89 57.75
C MET A 1 -51.06 -8.63 57.33
N LYS A 2 -50.59 -9.61 58.09
CA LYS A 2 -49.33 -10.36 57.71
C LYS A 2 -49.46 -11.26 56.46
N LYS A 3 -50.67 -11.80 56.16
CA LYS A 3 -50.87 -12.67 54.98
C LYS A 3 -50.95 -11.90 53.66
N LEU A 4 -51.32 -10.65 53.67
CA LEU A 4 -51.38 -9.81 52.44
C LEU A 4 -50.00 -9.36 52.01
N LEU A 5 -49.10 -9.17 52.98
CA LEU A 5 -47.69 -8.76 52.66
C LEU A 5 -46.89 -9.90 52.01
N PHE A 6 -47.24 -11.16 52.36
CA PHE A 6 -46.56 -12.34 51.79
C PHE A 6 -46.98 -12.60 50.32
N LEU A 7 -48.24 -12.29 50.00
CA LEU A 7 -48.73 -12.39 48.61
C LEU A 7 -48.08 -11.35 47.70
N PHE A 8 -47.85 -10.13 48.20
CA PHE A 8 -47.17 -9.06 47.44
C PHE A 8 -45.68 -9.37 47.19
N LEU A 9 -45.01 -10.03 48.15
CA LEU A 9 -43.61 -10.46 47.96
C LEU A 9 -43.47 -11.59 46.94
N ILE A 10 -44.43 -12.52 46.87
CA ILE A 10 -44.40 -13.60 45.85
C ILE A 10 -44.67 -13.05 44.45
N LEU A 11 -45.59 -12.08 44.31
CA LEU A 11 -45.86 -11.41 43.02
C LEU A 11 -44.64 -10.60 42.51
N PHE A 12 -43.87 -10.01 43.42
CA PHE A 12 -42.67 -9.27 43.07
C PHE A 12 -41.53 -10.20 42.57
N PHE A 13 -41.44 -11.42 43.10
CA PHE A 13 -40.43 -12.41 42.66
C PHE A 13 -40.78 -12.99 41.29
N PHE A 14 -42.05 -13.11 40.90
CA PHE A 14 -42.42 -13.59 39.58
C PHE A 14 -42.33 -12.50 38.49
N PHE A 15 -42.36 -11.22 38.84
CA PHE A 15 -42.15 -10.15 37.86
C PHE A 15 -40.68 -9.79 37.65
N SER A 16 -39.78 -10.22 38.54
CA SER A 16 -38.33 -9.95 38.42
C SER A 16 -37.55 -10.99 37.60
N CYS A 17 -38.17 -12.13 37.25
CA CYS A 17 -37.52 -13.21 36.55
C CYS A 17 -37.86 -13.32 35.05
N GLY A 18 -38.48 -12.25 34.48
CA GLY A 18 -38.99 -12.19 33.10
C GLY A 18 -38.29 -11.19 32.19
N ARG A 19 -37.02 -10.81 32.47
CA ARG A 19 -36.16 -10.28 31.40
C ARG A 19 -35.57 -11.46 30.63
N GLY A 20 -36.46 -12.15 29.92
CA GLY A 20 -36.03 -13.01 28.83
C GLY A 20 -35.16 -12.18 27.92
N LYS A 21 -33.90 -12.56 27.74
CA LYS A 21 -33.12 -12.10 26.62
C LYS A 21 -34.02 -12.24 25.41
N ALA A 22 -34.33 -11.13 24.74
CA ALA A 22 -35.04 -11.18 23.48
C ALA A 22 -34.40 -12.30 22.64
N PRO A 23 -35.15 -13.19 22.03
CA PRO A 23 -34.57 -14.21 21.18
C PRO A 23 -33.73 -13.46 20.16
N ILE A 24 -32.42 -13.71 20.17
CA ILE A 24 -31.53 -13.24 19.13
C ILE A 24 -32.18 -13.72 17.86
N SER A 25 -32.71 -12.80 17.06
CA SER A 25 -33.44 -13.13 15.85
C SER A 25 -32.55 -14.07 15.03
N GLU A 26 -33.09 -15.16 14.52
CA GLU A 26 -32.36 -16.13 13.69
C GLU A 26 -31.72 -15.48 12.44
N SER A 27 -32.14 -14.25 12.09
CA SER A 27 -31.51 -13.43 11.07
C SER A 27 -30.12 -12.91 11.48
N SER A 28 -29.73 -12.98 12.75
CA SER A 28 -28.36 -12.75 13.23
C SER A 28 -27.51 -14.03 13.27
N ARG A 29 -27.96 -15.15 12.72
CA ARG A 29 -27.08 -16.19 12.25
C ARG A 29 -26.34 -15.67 11.05
N ILE A 30 -25.41 -14.78 11.36
CA ILE A 30 -24.07 -14.73 10.88
C ILE A 30 -23.96 -15.49 9.54
N ILE A 31 -24.45 -14.89 8.48
CA ILE A 31 -23.73 -14.94 7.23
C ILE A 31 -22.38 -14.31 7.62
N PRO A 32 -21.28 -15.08 7.64
CA PRO A 32 -19.99 -14.50 7.97
C PRO A 32 -19.87 -13.30 7.07
N ASP A 33 -19.71 -12.10 7.66
CA ASP A 33 -19.58 -10.87 6.91
C ASP A 33 -18.55 -11.17 5.83
N SER A 34 -18.93 -11.00 4.57
CA SER A 34 -18.06 -11.29 3.42
C SER A 34 -16.68 -10.65 3.63
N PHE A 35 -16.67 -9.49 4.32
CA PHE A 35 -15.47 -8.82 4.75
C PHE A 35 -14.65 -9.65 5.77
N ALA A 36 -15.27 -10.28 6.74
CA ALA A 36 -14.56 -11.12 7.71
C ALA A 36 -13.93 -12.36 7.07
N ILE A 37 -14.60 -12.96 6.08
CA ILE A 37 -14.04 -14.04 5.27
C ILE A 37 -12.84 -13.55 4.49
N GLY A 38 -12.98 -12.43 3.78
CA GLY A 38 -11.90 -11.81 3.02
C GLY A 38 -10.69 -11.51 3.87
N LEU A 39 -10.90 -10.91 5.06
CA LEU A 39 -9.83 -10.60 6.01
C LEU A 39 -9.12 -11.86 6.53
N ASN A 40 -9.87 -12.93 6.81
CA ASN A 40 -9.29 -14.21 7.24
C ASN A 40 -8.41 -14.81 6.14
N LEU A 41 -8.89 -14.85 4.90
CA LEU A 41 -8.13 -15.34 3.74
C LEU A 41 -6.87 -14.50 3.51
N TYR A 42 -6.99 -13.19 3.54
CA TYR A 42 -5.87 -12.26 3.42
C TYR A 42 -4.80 -12.51 4.49
N ASN A 43 -5.21 -12.66 5.77
CA ASN A 43 -4.30 -12.95 6.85
C ASN A 43 -3.62 -14.32 6.70
N LYS A 44 -4.36 -15.35 6.26
CA LYS A 44 -3.78 -16.67 5.95
C LYS A 44 -2.69 -16.57 4.88
N GLY A 45 -2.96 -15.85 3.79
CA GLY A 45 -1.97 -15.64 2.73
C GLY A 45 -0.70 -14.96 3.24
N ARG A 46 -0.83 -13.93 4.06
CA ARG A 46 0.31 -13.25 4.68
C ARG A 46 1.11 -14.17 5.60
N VAL A 47 0.43 -14.92 6.47
CA VAL A 47 1.07 -15.84 7.41
C VAL A 47 1.86 -16.91 6.66
N VAL A 48 1.26 -17.52 5.65
CA VAL A 48 1.93 -18.55 4.83
C VAL A 48 3.17 -17.97 4.14
N TYR A 49 3.09 -16.78 3.58
CA TYR A 49 4.25 -16.12 2.97
C TYR A 49 5.38 -15.88 3.98
N HIS A 50 5.07 -15.32 5.16
CA HIS A 50 6.08 -15.00 6.16
C HIS A 50 6.74 -16.22 6.82
N HIS A 51 6.01 -17.32 6.96
CA HIS A 51 6.53 -18.52 7.62
C HIS A 51 7.19 -19.53 6.68
N SER A 52 6.70 -19.67 5.47
CA SER A 52 7.15 -20.72 4.55
C SER A 52 7.66 -20.19 3.21
N ASN A 53 7.61 -18.87 2.99
CA ASN A 53 7.91 -18.24 1.69
C ASN A 53 7.16 -18.90 0.50
N ASN A 54 6.00 -19.51 0.77
CA ASN A 54 5.21 -20.21 -0.23
C ASN A 54 4.36 -19.21 -1.02
N MET A 55 4.90 -18.78 -2.17
CA MET A 55 4.26 -17.80 -3.05
C MET A 55 2.98 -18.33 -3.69
N ASP A 56 2.89 -19.63 -3.98
CA ASP A 56 1.70 -20.24 -4.58
C ASP A 56 0.52 -20.20 -3.64
N SER A 57 0.74 -20.60 -2.39
CA SER A 57 -0.29 -20.54 -1.36
C SER A 57 -0.68 -19.09 -1.04
N MET A 58 0.28 -18.16 -1.01
CA MET A 58 -0.04 -16.74 -0.85
C MET A 58 -0.92 -16.25 -1.99
N LEU A 59 -0.55 -16.53 -3.24
CA LEU A 59 -1.33 -16.13 -4.42
C LEU A 59 -2.75 -16.70 -4.37
N PHE A 60 -2.90 -17.99 -4.06
CA PHE A 60 -4.19 -18.65 -3.90
C PHE A 60 -5.09 -17.93 -2.86
N TYR A 61 -4.57 -17.68 -1.66
CA TYR A 61 -5.35 -17.00 -0.63
C TYR A 61 -5.68 -15.54 -0.98
N MET A 62 -4.75 -14.81 -1.64
CA MET A 62 -5.01 -13.44 -2.07
C MET A 62 -6.07 -13.37 -3.17
N GLN A 63 -6.05 -14.28 -4.14
CA GLN A 63 -7.08 -14.37 -5.19
C GLN A 63 -8.46 -14.71 -4.61
N LEU A 64 -8.52 -15.62 -3.65
CA LEU A 64 -9.77 -15.89 -2.95
C LEU A 64 -10.25 -14.65 -2.17
N ALA A 65 -9.37 -13.98 -1.43
CA ALA A 65 -9.72 -12.81 -0.63
C ALA A 65 -10.25 -11.66 -1.49
N GLU A 66 -9.75 -11.50 -2.71
CA GLU A 66 -10.15 -10.42 -3.62
C GLU A 66 -11.66 -10.40 -3.87
N GLY A 67 -12.28 -11.57 -4.01
CA GLY A 67 -13.72 -11.70 -4.24
C GLY A 67 -14.61 -11.27 -3.09
N PHE A 68 -14.05 -11.17 -1.87
CA PHE A 68 -14.79 -10.85 -0.66
C PHE A 68 -14.64 -9.38 -0.20
N PHE A 69 -13.69 -8.63 -0.73
CA PHE A 69 -13.50 -7.24 -0.33
C PHE A 69 -14.39 -6.28 -1.11
N ILE A 70 -15.22 -5.55 -0.37
CA ILE A 70 -16.06 -4.47 -0.91
C ILE A 70 -15.31 -3.14 -0.81
N ARG A 71 -14.49 -2.95 0.23
CA ARG A 71 -13.76 -1.69 0.46
C ARG A 71 -12.54 -1.59 -0.44
N ASP A 72 -12.39 -0.45 -1.07
CA ASP A 72 -11.37 -0.20 -2.08
C ASP A 72 -9.93 -0.36 -1.56
N GLY A 73 -9.61 0.17 -0.39
CA GLY A 73 -8.27 0.04 0.19
C GLY A 73 -7.84 -1.41 0.41
N HIS A 74 -8.78 -2.32 0.77
CA HIS A 74 -8.47 -3.74 0.90
C HIS A 74 -8.24 -4.41 -0.45
N LYS A 75 -9.03 -4.03 -1.48
CA LYS A 75 -8.80 -4.48 -2.87
C LYS A 75 -7.42 -4.06 -3.36
N ALA A 76 -7.05 -2.80 -3.13
CA ALA A 76 -5.72 -2.30 -3.46
C ALA A 76 -4.62 -3.12 -2.79
N GLN A 77 -4.78 -3.40 -1.49
CA GLN A 77 -3.82 -4.18 -0.71
C GLN A 77 -3.64 -5.60 -1.28
N VAL A 78 -4.75 -6.30 -1.56
CA VAL A 78 -4.72 -7.65 -2.14
C VAL A 78 -4.07 -7.62 -3.52
N ASN A 79 -4.48 -6.71 -4.41
CA ASN A 79 -3.89 -6.58 -5.74
C ASN A 79 -2.39 -6.28 -5.68
N ARG A 80 -1.93 -5.46 -4.73
CA ARG A 80 -0.52 -5.19 -4.49
C ARG A 80 0.25 -6.45 -4.10
N TYR A 81 -0.31 -7.29 -3.20
CA TYR A 81 0.34 -8.55 -2.84
C TYR A 81 0.38 -9.54 -4.00
N ILE A 82 -0.70 -9.66 -4.78
CA ILE A 82 -0.71 -10.49 -6.00
C ILE A 82 0.38 -10.00 -6.97
N ALA A 83 0.46 -8.69 -7.20
CA ALA A 83 1.50 -8.08 -8.03
C ALA A 83 2.92 -8.41 -7.55
N SER A 84 3.14 -8.36 -6.23
CA SER A 84 4.44 -8.69 -5.63
C SER A 84 4.82 -10.16 -5.86
N VAL A 85 3.85 -11.09 -5.83
CA VAL A 85 4.12 -12.51 -6.15
C VAL A 85 4.51 -12.67 -7.61
N TYR A 86 3.78 -12.05 -8.54
CA TYR A 86 4.12 -12.09 -9.97
C TYR A 86 5.49 -11.46 -10.26
N SER A 87 5.82 -10.33 -9.59
CA SER A 87 7.17 -9.73 -9.67
C SER A 87 8.25 -10.70 -9.22
N ALA A 88 8.04 -11.39 -8.10
CA ALA A 88 9.02 -12.36 -7.58
C ALA A 88 9.20 -13.60 -8.47
N ARG A 89 8.19 -13.94 -9.27
CA ARG A 89 8.27 -15.00 -10.29
C ARG A 89 8.87 -14.54 -11.62
N GLY A 90 9.15 -13.24 -11.78
CA GLY A 90 9.60 -12.67 -13.05
C GLY A 90 8.48 -12.45 -14.07
N GLU A 91 7.22 -12.61 -13.68
CA GLU A 91 6.03 -12.43 -14.51
C GLU A 91 5.66 -10.94 -14.56
N SER A 92 6.50 -10.14 -15.21
CA SER A 92 6.45 -8.67 -15.14
C SER A 92 5.15 -8.08 -15.69
N ASP A 93 4.57 -8.64 -16.75
CA ASP A 93 3.31 -8.14 -17.34
C ASP A 93 2.14 -8.29 -16.36
N GLU A 94 2.03 -9.44 -15.69
CA GLU A 94 1.03 -9.66 -14.67
C GLU A 94 1.25 -8.75 -13.45
N ALA A 95 2.51 -8.58 -13.02
CA ALA A 95 2.86 -7.67 -11.95
C ALA A 95 2.43 -6.23 -12.27
N ILE A 96 2.73 -5.73 -13.46
CA ILE A 96 2.32 -4.40 -13.93
C ILE A 96 0.80 -4.27 -13.88
N ARG A 97 0.08 -5.25 -14.45
CA ARG A 97 -1.37 -5.25 -14.50
C ARG A 97 -1.99 -5.14 -13.10
N TYR A 98 -1.50 -5.92 -12.15
CA TYR A 98 -2.02 -5.91 -10.78
C TYR A 98 -1.60 -4.68 -9.98
N PHE A 99 -0.41 -4.12 -10.17
CA PHE A 99 -0.04 -2.83 -9.55
C PHE A 99 -0.88 -1.68 -10.08
N LEU A 100 -1.12 -1.59 -11.39
CA LEU A 100 -2.02 -0.59 -11.97
C LEU A 100 -3.47 -0.79 -11.53
N ARG A 101 -3.91 -2.03 -11.30
CA ARG A 101 -5.22 -2.31 -10.73
C ARG A 101 -5.29 -1.86 -9.26
N ALA A 102 -4.26 -2.13 -8.47
CA ALA A 102 -4.16 -1.67 -7.10
C ALA A 102 -4.27 -0.14 -6.99
N SER A 103 -3.64 0.60 -7.89
CA SER A 103 -3.62 2.06 -7.86
C SER A 103 -5.00 2.71 -8.06
N ARG A 104 -5.98 1.99 -8.62
CA ARG A 104 -7.33 2.53 -8.87
C ARG A 104 -8.17 2.63 -7.60
N THR A 105 -7.86 1.83 -6.61
CA THR A 105 -8.62 1.70 -5.35
C THR A 105 -7.73 1.90 -4.13
N ALA A 106 -6.51 2.44 -4.35
CA ALA A 106 -5.54 2.63 -3.30
C ALA A 106 -5.93 3.76 -2.35
N GLU A 107 -5.75 3.53 -1.07
CA GLU A 107 -5.66 4.59 -0.08
C GLU A 107 -4.31 5.28 -0.19
N GLU A 108 -4.24 6.53 0.26
CA GLU A 108 -3.09 7.40 0.07
C GLU A 108 -1.74 6.76 0.47
N TRP A 109 -1.67 6.15 1.65
CA TRP A 109 -0.44 5.53 2.16
C TRP A 109 0.06 4.34 1.33
N GLN A 110 -0.80 3.72 0.52
CA GLN A 110 -0.46 2.56 -0.30
C GLN A 110 0.36 2.94 -1.54
N TYR A 111 0.28 4.19 -1.98
CA TYR A 111 1.02 4.66 -3.15
C TYR A 111 2.53 4.55 -2.99
N SER A 112 3.06 4.57 -1.75
CA SER A 112 4.48 4.34 -1.49
C SER A 112 4.95 2.99 -2.06
N PHE A 113 4.18 1.94 -1.84
CA PHE A 113 4.49 0.59 -2.32
C PHE A 113 4.12 0.40 -3.79
N ILE A 114 3.03 1.03 -4.24
CA ILE A 114 2.54 0.89 -5.63
C ILE A 114 3.50 1.59 -6.60
N CYS A 115 3.96 2.80 -6.30
CA CYS A 115 4.92 3.50 -7.15
C CYS A 115 6.22 2.71 -7.34
N GLN A 116 6.76 2.19 -6.23
CA GLN A 116 7.97 1.36 -6.29
C GLN A 116 7.71 0.08 -7.08
N GLY A 117 6.61 -0.62 -6.79
CA GLY A 117 6.28 -1.88 -7.48
C GLY A 117 6.06 -1.69 -9.00
N ILE A 118 5.43 -0.60 -9.42
CA ILE A 118 5.29 -0.24 -10.84
C ILE A 118 6.68 -0.04 -11.47
N ALA A 119 7.54 0.77 -10.83
CA ALA A 119 8.88 1.04 -11.37
C ALA A 119 9.70 -0.25 -11.48
N ASP A 120 9.68 -1.11 -10.46
CA ASP A 120 10.42 -2.36 -10.45
C ASP A 120 9.91 -3.34 -11.52
N ALA A 121 8.58 -3.47 -11.68
CA ALA A 121 7.98 -4.36 -12.66
C ALA A 121 8.26 -3.91 -14.11
N TYR A 122 8.16 -2.62 -14.39
CA TYR A 122 8.52 -2.08 -15.71
C TYR A 122 10.03 -2.15 -15.98
N THR A 123 10.86 -1.99 -14.95
CA THR A 123 12.32 -2.18 -15.06
C THR A 123 12.64 -3.63 -15.39
N ALA A 124 12.03 -4.60 -14.71
CA ALA A 124 12.20 -6.02 -14.99
C ALA A 124 11.75 -6.41 -16.40
N ALA A 125 10.71 -5.74 -16.92
CA ALA A 125 10.23 -5.90 -18.29
C ALA A 125 11.10 -5.17 -19.35
N GLY A 126 12.05 -4.31 -18.95
CA GLY A 126 12.81 -3.45 -19.86
C GLY A 126 11.98 -2.32 -20.49
N ARG A 127 10.77 -2.05 -20.00
CA ARG A 127 9.78 -1.12 -20.55
C ARG A 127 9.75 0.22 -19.82
N PHE A 128 10.89 0.84 -19.66
CA PHE A 128 11.11 2.01 -18.82
C PHE A 128 10.21 3.21 -19.18
N ARG A 129 10.11 3.58 -20.47
CA ARG A 129 9.30 4.72 -20.92
C ARG A 129 7.81 4.50 -20.68
N GLU A 130 7.33 3.28 -20.84
CA GLU A 130 5.96 2.90 -20.48
C GLU A 130 5.74 2.99 -18.97
N GLY A 131 6.75 2.60 -18.17
CA GLY A 131 6.73 2.74 -16.72
C GLY A 131 6.58 4.20 -16.27
N VAL A 132 7.28 5.13 -16.93
CA VAL A 132 7.10 6.58 -16.70
C VAL A 132 5.65 6.99 -16.96
N SER A 133 5.09 6.59 -18.10
CA SER A 133 3.68 6.88 -18.44
C SER A 133 2.70 6.23 -17.46
N GLY A 134 3.00 5.02 -17.02
CA GLY A 134 2.22 4.30 -16.00
C GLY A 134 2.20 5.05 -14.67
N LEU A 135 3.34 5.54 -14.20
CA LEU A 135 3.43 6.37 -13.00
C LEU A 135 2.67 7.70 -13.17
N ASP A 136 2.77 8.35 -14.34
CA ASP A 136 2.05 9.58 -14.60
C ASP A 136 0.53 9.39 -14.59
N SER A 137 0.05 8.22 -15.03
CA SER A 137 -1.37 7.90 -15.00
C SER A 137 -1.95 7.81 -13.59
N ILE A 138 -1.15 7.39 -12.61
CA ILE A 138 -1.58 7.24 -11.22
C ILE A 138 -1.36 8.52 -10.40
N ARG A 139 -0.44 9.41 -10.83
CA ARG A 139 -0.10 10.64 -10.12
C ARG A 139 -1.31 11.52 -9.82
N LYS A 140 -2.26 11.59 -10.77
CA LYS A 140 -3.51 12.37 -10.63
C LYS A 140 -4.41 11.92 -9.47
N ASN A 141 -4.23 10.68 -8.99
CA ASN A 141 -5.01 10.12 -7.89
C ASN A 141 -4.31 10.33 -6.53
N MET A 142 -3.16 10.98 -6.50
CA MET A 142 -2.36 11.19 -5.30
C MET A 142 -2.52 12.64 -4.84
N ASP A 143 -3.40 12.85 -3.86
CA ASP A 143 -3.68 14.19 -3.34
C ASP A 143 -2.70 14.63 -2.25
N ASN A 144 -2.09 13.67 -1.55
CA ASN A 144 -1.24 13.93 -0.39
C ASN A 144 0.20 14.20 -0.80
N ARG A 145 0.71 15.36 -0.36
CA ARG A 145 2.12 15.75 -0.55
C ARG A 145 3.12 14.75 0.02
N GLN A 146 2.72 13.93 1.00
CA GLN A 146 3.61 12.93 1.62
C GLN A 146 3.92 11.74 0.70
N MET A 147 3.02 11.38 -0.21
CA MET A 147 3.21 10.23 -1.12
C MET A 147 3.84 10.62 -2.45
N VAL A 148 3.71 11.86 -2.85
CA VAL A 148 4.31 12.39 -4.09
C VAL A 148 5.82 12.15 -4.21
N PRO A 149 6.62 12.26 -3.14
CA PRO A 149 8.05 11.95 -3.21
C PRO A 149 8.37 10.51 -3.63
N TYR A 150 7.53 9.52 -3.28
CA TYR A 150 7.69 8.14 -3.74
C TYR A 150 7.50 8.01 -5.25
N TYR A 151 6.53 8.75 -5.82
CA TYR A 151 6.36 8.83 -7.25
C TYR A 151 7.60 9.42 -7.93
N HIS A 152 8.18 10.52 -7.41
CA HIS A 152 9.39 11.10 -7.96
C HIS A 152 10.58 10.15 -7.86
N LEU A 153 10.77 9.47 -6.74
CA LEU A 153 11.83 8.47 -6.58
C LEU A 153 11.70 7.34 -7.60
N ALA A 154 10.49 6.79 -7.75
CA ALA A 154 10.19 5.72 -8.72
C ALA A 154 10.43 6.18 -10.17
N LYS A 155 10.04 7.40 -10.49
CA LYS A 155 10.26 8.00 -11.83
C LYS A 155 11.75 8.22 -12.12
N GLY A 156 12.51 8.68 -11.13
CA GLY A 156 13.96 8.79 -11.20
C GLY A 156 14.64 7.45 -11.51
N ASN A 157 14.17 6.35 -10.88
CA ASN A 157 14.69 5.01 -11.13
C ASN A 157 14.46 4.57 -12.60
N LEU A 158 13.28 4.84 -13.16
CA LEU A 158 12.98 4.50 -14.55
C LEU A 158 13.83 5.30 -15.54
N TRP A 159 14.00 6.62 -15.32
CA TRP A 159 14.85 7.45 -16.16
C TRP A 159 16.33 7.05 -16.09
N ALA A 160 16.81 6.68 -14.89
CA ALA A 160 18.17 6.16 -14.76
C ALA A 160 18.38 4.85 -15.52
N GLY A 161 17.35 3.99 -15.57
CA GLY A 161 17.40 2.71 -16.29
C GLY A 161 17.58 2.82 -17.80
N ILE A 162 17.27 3.96 -18.41
CA ILE A 162 17.49 4.25 -19.82
C ILE A 162 18.61 5.28 -20.05
N ASN A 163 19.44 5.52 -19.05
CA ASN A 163 20.58 6.45 -19.08
C ASN A 163 20.18 7.92 -19.35
N GLU A 164 18.93 8.29 -19.13
CA GLU A 164 18.45 9.68 -19.18
C GLU A 164 18.78 10.37 -17.84
N TYR A 165 20.08 10.59 -17.63
CA TYR A 165 20.64 10.98 -16.33
C TYR A 165 20.20 12.38 -15.87
N ASP A 166 19.94 13.31 -16.77
CA ASP A 166 19.45 14.65 -16.44
C ASP A 166 18.02 14.57 -15.86
N SER A 167 17.16 13.80 -16.52
CA SER A 167 15.81 13.52 -16.03
C SER A 167 15.86 12.79 -14.69
N ALA A 168 16.67 11.73 -14.58
CA ALA A 168 16.83 10.98 -13.34
C ALA A 168 17.30 11.88 -12.19
N SER A 169 18.32 12.71 -12.42
CA SER A 169 18.85 13.62 -11.40
C SER A 169 17.80 14.62 -10.93
N THR A 170 17.00 15.15 -11.85
CA THR A 170 15.91 16.08 -11.53
C THR A 170 14.89 15.44 -10.61
N TYR A 171 14.41 14.23 -10.93
CA TYR A 171 13.43 13.53 -10.10
C TYR A 171 14.00 13.10 -8.75
N TYR A 172 15.26 12.65 -8.69
CA TYR A 172 15.92 12.34 -7.42
C TYR A 172 16.11 13.58 -6.55
N ARG A 173 16.43 14.75 -7.13
CA ARG A 173 16.50 16.00 -6.36
C ARG A 173 15.15 16.36 -5.73
N ILE A 174 14.07 16.30 -6.51
CA ILE A 174 12.73 16.58 -5.98
C ILE A 174 12.40 15.61 -4.84
N ALA A 175 12.70 14.32 -5.00
CA ALA A 175 12.46 13.32 -3.97
C ALA A 175 13.33 13.52 -2.72
N SER A 176 14.57 14.04 -2.87
CA SER A 176 15.48 14.29 -1.75
C SER A 176 15.03 15.44 -0.84
N MET A 177 14.17 16.32 -1.34
CA MET A 177 13.56 17.41 -0.53
C MET A 177 12.36 16.93 0.31
N SER A 178 12.07 15.65 0.33
CA SER A 178 10.94 15.10 1.06
C SER A 178 11.12 15.25 2.58
N LEU A 179 10.02 15.58 3.26
CA LEU A 179 9.95 15.49 4.74
C LEU A 179 10.02 14.02 5.22
N ASN A 180 9.75 13.06 4.35
CA ASN A 180 9.95 11.65 4.66
C ASN A 180 11.45 11.32 4.59
N ARG A 181 12.05 11.14 5.75
CA ARG A 181 13.51 10.92 5.91
C ARG A 181 14.02 9.71 5.13
N TRP A 182 13.21 8.66 5.01
CA TRP A 182 13.60 7.47 4.23
C TRP A 182 13.68 7.79 2.74
N VAL A 183 12.65 8.45 2.19
CA VAL A 183 12.62 8.84 0.76
C VAL A 183 13.76 9.80 0.44
N ALA A 184 13.96 10.81 1.29
CA ALA A 184 15.03 11.79 1.13
C ALA A 184 16.43 11.13 1.13
N ALA A 185 16.67 10.21 2.06
CA ALA A 185 17.93 9.48 2.14
C ALA A 185 18.16 8.58 0.93
N GLU A 186 17.14 7.83 0.51
CA GLU A 186 17.25 6.93 -0.65
C GLU A 186 17.44 7.72 -1.95
N ALA A 187 16.71 8.82 -2.14
CA ALA A 187 16.88 9.70 -3.30
C ALA A 187 18.29 10.31 -3.35
N SER A 188 18.80 10.79 -2.21
CA SER A 188 20.16 11.32 -2.10
C SER A 188 21.22 10.26 -2.40
N ARG A 189 21.01 9.04 -1.92
CA ARG A 189 21.89 7.90 -2.24
C ARG A 189 21.91 7.58 -3.73
N ARG A 190 20.73 7.56 -4.39
CA ARG A 190 20.61 7.36 -5.83
C ARG A 190 21.29 8.46 -6.63
N LEU A 191 21.10 9.70 -6.20
CA LEU A 191 21.71 10.86 -6.82
C LEU A 191 23.26 10.80 -6.73
N LYS A 192 23.79 10.44 -5.56
CA LYS A 192 25.23 10.24 -5.37
C LYS A 192 25.78 9.15 -6.31
N LEU A 193 25.11 8.00 -6.42
CA LEU A 193 25.52 6.92 -7.31
C LEU A 193 25.50 7.36 -8.77
N LEU A 194 24.48 8.12 -9.17
CA LEU A 194 24.35 8.68 -10.50
C LEU A 194 25.53 9.60 -10.85
N TYR A 195 25.87 10.54 -9.99
CA TYR A 195 27.01 11.45 -10.22
C TYR A 195 28.34 10.70 -10.24
N SER A 196 28.51 9.72 -9.34
CA SER A 196 29.71 8.89 -9.34
C SER A 196 29.89 8.10 -10.65
N SER A 197 28.81 7.56 -11.22
CA SER A 197 28.85 6.83 -12.49
C SER A 197 29.18 7.73 -13.69
N LEU A 198 28.89 9.03 -13.57
CA LEU A 198 29.19 10.03 -14.60
C LEU A 198 30.60 10.64 -14.46
N GLY A 199 31.42 10.15 -13.54
CA GLY A 199 32.73 10.73 -13.23
C GLY A 199 32.67 12.14 -12.67
N LYS A 200 31.49 12.61 -12.25
CA LYS A 200 31.33 13.89 -11.57
C LYS A 200 31.75 13.73 -10.12
N ASP A 201 32.62 14.59 -9.68
CA ASP A 201 33.20 14.53 -8.34
C ASP A 201 32.17 14.82 -7.22
N SER A 202 32.59 14.58 -5.99
CA SER A 202 31.76 14.83 -4.80
C SER A 202 31.30 16.29 -4.68
N CYS A 203 32.09 17.26 -5.19
CA CYS A 203 31.75 18.67 -5.17
C CYS A 203 30.50 18.99 -6.01
N SER A 204 30.37 18.39 -7.18
CA SER A 204 29.18 18.53 -8.02
C SER A 204 27.91 17.99 -7.36
N PHE A 205 28.04 16.90 -6.59
CA PHE A 205 26.95 16.35 -5.79
C PHE A 205 26.56 17.29 -4.65
N TYR A 206 27.53 17.77 -3.86
CA TYR A 206 27.25 18.62 -2.71
C TYR A 206 26.76 20.02 -3.13
N SER A 207 27.25 20.59 -4.23
CA SER A 207 26.73 21.84 -4.76
C SER A 207 25.30 21.71 -5.28
N ALA A 208 24.92 20.58 -5.88
CA ALA A 208 23.54 20.29 -6.27
C ALA A 208 22.61 20.11 -5.06
N LEU A 209 23.13 19.52 -3.97
CA LEU A 209 22.38 19.37 -2.72
C LEU A 209 22.19 20.70 -2.00
N ALA A 210 23.25 21.51 -1.90
CA ALA A 210 23.22 22.85 -1.27
C ALA A 210 22.31 23.83 -2.03
N ALA A 211 22.27 23.77 -3.36
CA ALA A 211 21.33 24.55 -4.16
C ALA A 211 19.86 24.19 -3.86
N ASN A 212 19.60 22.98 -3.41
CA ASN A 212 18.25 22.55 -3.02
C ASN A 212 17.85 23.01 -1.61
N GLU A 213 18.79 23.12 -0.66
CA GLU A 213 18.50 23.67 0.67
C GLU A 213 18.10 25.14 0.59
N HIS A 214 18.65 25.92 -0.35
CA HIS A 214 18.23 27.29 -0.62
C HIS A 214 16.79 27.38 -1.14
N LEU A 215 16.37 26.49 -2.02
CA LEU A 215 14.99 26.47 -2.56
C LEU A 215 13.94 26.07 -1.52
N VAL A 216 14.31 25.26 -0.53
CA VAL A 216 13.39 24.85 0.57
C VAL A 216 13.18 25.98 1.58
N ASN A 217 14.14 26.87 1.74
CA ASN A 217 14.05 28.00 2.66
C ASN A 217 13.32 29.22 2.06
N GLU A 218 13.03 29.21 0.74
CA GLU A 218 12.26 30.24 0.05
C GLU A 218 10.78 29.87 -0.20
N LEU A 219 10.32 28.66 0.19
CA LEU A 219 8.93 28.16 0.11
C LEU A 219 8.28 28.07 1.49
#